data_71cfa701039f48187d14e76743394835
#
_entry.id   71cfa701039f48187d14e76743394835
#
_cell.length_a   1.000
_cell.length_b   1.000
_cell.length_c   1.000
_cell.angle_alpha   90.00
_cell.angle_beta   90.00
_cell.angle_gamma   90.00
#
_symmetry.space_group_name_H-M   'P 1'
#
loop_
_entity.id
_entity.type
_entity.pdbx_description
1 polymer ?
#
loop_
_entity_poly.entity_id
_entity_poly.type
_entity_poly.pdbx_seq_one_letter_code
_entity_poly.pdbx_strand_id
1 'polypeptide(L)'
;MQWESVIGLEVHLQLATHSKIFSGSPTTFGAEPNTQANAVDLAMPGMLPVLTAQAVQFAVMFGLGIGAQIGKRSVFDRKNYFYPDLPKGYQISQFQDPIVGSGTFEIQLEDGSTRDIGITRAHLEEDAGKSLHEDFHGQTGIDLNRAGTPLL
;
A
#
# COMPACT_ATOMS: atom_id res chain seq x y z
N MET A 1 -7.85 13.68 37.03
CA MET A 1 -7.27 13.07 35.81
C MET A 1 -7.96 13.73 34.64
N GLN A 2 -7.20 14.28 33.71
CA GLN A 2 -7.74 14.98 32.54
C GLN A 2 -7.52 14.06 31.32
N TRP A 3 -8.59 13.77 30.58
CA TRP A 3 -8.53 12.92 29.39
C TRP A 3 -8.46 13.80 28.14
N GLU A 4 -7.62 13.42 27.19
CA GLU A 4 -7.50 14.03 25.88
C GLU A 4 -7.81 12.97 24.81
N SER A 5 -8.63 13.33 23.84
CA SER A 5 -8.91 12.47 22.67
C SER A 5 -7.90 12.78 21.57
N VAL A 6 -7.16 11.74 21.13
CA VAL A 6 -6.24 11.84 19.99
C VAL A 6 -6.78 10.92 18.90
N ILE A 7 -7.03 11.48 17.71
CA ILE A 7 -7.57 10.76 16.55
C ILE A 7 -6.57 10.87 15.41
N GLY A 8 -6.11 9.71 14.91
CA GLY A 8 -5.30 9.60 13.71
C GLY A 8 -6.12 8.99 12.57
N LEU A 9 -5.86 9.42 11.35
CA LEU A 9 -6.41 8.83 10.13
C LEU A 9 -5.27 8.22 9.31
N GLU A 10 -5.51 7.02 8.79
CA GLU A 10 -4.67 6.34 7.84
C GLU A 10 -5.51 5.98 6.62
N VAL A 11 -5.03 6.33 5.45
CA VAL A 11 -5.74 6.10 4.18
C VAL A 11 -4.85 5.26 3.28
N HIS A 12 -5.39 4.20 2.70
CA HIS A 12 -4.72 3.38 1.71
C HIS A 12 -5.27 3.67 0.32
N LEU A 13 -4.39 4.04 -0.59
CA LEU A 13 -4.70 4.26 -2.00
C LEU A 13 -4.02 3.18 -2.84
N GLN A 14 -4.82 2.30 -3.48
CA GLN A 14 -4.28 1.38 -4.47
C GLN A 14 -3.90 2.14 -5.74
N LEU A 15 -2.65 2.01 -6.15
CA LEU A 15 -2.15 2.66 -7.35
C LEU A 15 -2.52 1.84 -8.60
N ALA A 16 -3.04 2.51 -9.63
CA ALA A 16 -3.47 1.90 -10.88
C ALA A 16 -2.29 1.55 -11.81
N THR A 17 -1.32 0.80 -11.28
CA THR A 17 -0.19 0.29 -12.06
C THR A 17 -0.58 -0.94 -12.87
N HIS A 18 0.13 -1.23 -13.96
CA HIS A 18 -0.11 -2.42 -14.76
C HIS A 18 0.42 -3.70 -14.11
N SER A 19 1.43 -3.57 -13.27
CA SER A 19 2.02 -4.67 -12.51
C SER A 19 2.06 -4.36 -11.03
N LYS A 20 2.25 -5.39 -10.22
CA LYS A 20 2.47 -5.28 -8.78
C LYS A 20 3.73 -4.48 -8.48
N ILE A 21 3.86 -4.04 -7.22
CA ILE A 21 4.96 -3.15 -6.83
C ILE A 21 6.33 -3.82 -6.96
N PHE A 22 6.43 -5.12 -6.66
CA PHE A 22 7.70 -5.85 -6.62
C PHE A 22 7.76 -7.07 -7.55
N SER A 23 6.72 -7.30 -8.34
CA SER A 23 6.67 -8.43 -9.28
C SER A 23 6.01 -8.04 -10.60
N GLY A 24 6.19 -8.87 -11.62
CA GLY A 24 5.56 -8.68 -12.92
C GLY A 24 4.12 -9.17 -13.02
N SER A 25 3.51 -9.67 -11.94
CA SER A 25 2.12 -10.09 -11.95
C SER A 25 1.19 -8.90 -12.22
N PRO A 26 0.11 -9.07 -12.99
CA PRO A 26 -0.83 -7.99 -13.28
C PRO A 26 -1.66 -7.62 -12.05
N THR A 27 -2.27 -6.43 -12.10
CA THR A 27 -3.13 -5.87 -11.04
C THR A 27 -4.58 -5.69 -11.51
N THR A 28 -5.00 -6.44 -12.52
CA THR A 28 -6.35 -6.32 -13.10
C THR A 28 -7.40 -6.72 -12.07
N PHE A 29 -8.34 -5.82 -11.81
CA PHE A 29 -9.46 -6.10 -10.90
C PHE A 29 -10.43 -7.12 -11.49
N GLY A 30 -10.97 -8.02 -10.63
CA GLY A 30 -12.00 -8.98 -11.01
C GLY A 30 -11.50 -10.24 -11.73
N ALA A 31 -10.20 -10.49 -11.75
CA ALA A 31 -9.67 -11.76 -12.26
C ALA A 31 -10.00 -12.93 -11.32
N GLU A 32 -10.04 -14.15 -11.88
CA GLU A 32 -10.25 -15.36 -11.10
C GLU A 32 -9.21 -15.49 -9.98
N PRO A 33 -9.58 -15.99 -8.80
CA PRO A 33 -8.70 -16.09 -7.64
C PRO A 33 -7.37 -16.80 -7.96
N ASN A 34 -6.28 -16.25 -7.46
CA ASN A 34 -4.92 -16.78 -7.58
C ASN A 34 -4.35 -16.89 -9.01
N THR A 35 -4.94 -16.19 -9.99
CA THR A 35 -4.42 -16.15 -11.37
C THR A 35 -3.39 -15.05 -11.61
N GLN A 36 -3.24 -14.12 -10.67
CA GLN A 36 -2.35 -12.97 -10.74
C GLN A 36 -1.32 -12.96 -9.59
N ALA A 37 -0.72 -14.09 -9.31
CA ALA A 37 0.34 -14.25 -8.33
C ALA A 37 1.47 -15.10 -8.91
N ASN A 38 2.71 -14.75 -8.61
CA ASN A 38 3.89 -15.47 -9.05
C ASN A 38 4.84 -15.79 -7.88
N ALA A 39 5.98 -16.41 -8.18
CA ALA A 39 6.94 -16.85 -7.17
C ALA A 39 7.50 -15.71 -6.30
N VAL A 40 7.57 -14.47 -6.82
CA VAL A 40 7.99 -13.29 -6.03
C VAL A 40 6.92 -12.93 -5.00
N ASP A 41 5.64 -12.93 -5.40
CA ASP A 41 4.51 -12.62 -4.51
C ASP A 41 4.38 -13.64 -3.37
N LEU A 42 4.86 -14.87 -3.62
CA LEU A 42 4.87 -15.99 -2.66
C LEU A 42 6.18 -16.06 -1.85
N ALA A 43 7.16 -15.22 -2.11
CA ALA A 43 8.51 -15.28 -1.56
C ALA A 43 9.16 -16.67 -1.68
N MET A 44 8.99 -17.31 -2.82
CA MET A 44 9.63 -18.61 -3.08
C MET A 44 11.15 -18.49 -3.01
N PRO A 45 11.86 -19.55 -2.59
CA PRO A 45 13.32 -19.49 -2.45
C PRO A 45 14.01 -18.99 -3.72
N GLY A 46 14.92 -18.03 -3.56
CA GLY A 46 15.68 -17.43 -4.66
C GLY A 46 14.97 -16.28 -5.40
N MET A 47 13.72 -15.99 -5.09
CA MET A 47 12.99 -14.87 -5.69
C MET A 47 13.28 -13.57 -4.94
N LEU A 48 13.59 -12.51 -5.69
CA LEU A 48 13.88 -11.19 -5.14
C LEU A 48 12.89 -10.15 -5.69
N PRO A 49 12.41 -9.22 -4.84
CA PRO A 49 11.54 -8.14 -5.25
C PRO A 49 12.29 -7.12 -6.11
N VAL A 50 11.63 -6.59 -7.14
CA VAL A 50 12.15 -5.49 -7.98
C VAL A 50 11.08 -4.41 -8.08
N LEU A 51 11.41 -3.21 -7.57
CA LEU A 51 10.48 -2.09 -7.52
C LEU A 51 10.07 -1.62 -8.92
N THR A 52 8.76 -1.52 -9.17
CA THR A 52 8.23 -0.95 -10.42
C THR A 52 8.35 0.57 -10.46
N ALA A 53 8.89 1.11 -11.55
CA ALA A 53 9.02 2.55 -11.75
C ALA A 53 7.68 3.29 -11.74
N GLN A 54 6.61 2.64 -12.22
CA GLN A 54 5.27 3.24 -12.29
C GLN A 54 4.71 3.59 -10.90
N ALA A 55 4.94 2.73 -9.88
CA ALA A 55 4.52 3.02 -8.50
C ALA A 55 5.25 4.25 -7.95
N VAL A 56 6.56 4.38 -8.23
CA VAL A 56 7.35 5.55 -7.86
C VAL A 56 6.82 6.82 -8.53
N GLN A 57 6.53 6.75 -9.83
CA GLN A 57 5.96 7.89 -10.56
C GLN A 57 4.63 8.35 -9.98
N PHE A 58 3.72 7.44 -9.66
CA PHE A 58 2.43 7.78 -9.08
C PHE A 58 2.55 8.36 -7.67
N ALA A 59 3.44 7.83 -6.84
CA ALA A 59 3.72 8.39 -5.54
C ALA A 59 4.29 9.82 -5.62
N VAL A 60 5.20 10.07 -6.55
CA VAL A 60 5.73 11.42 -6.80
C VAL A 60 4.63 12.36 -7.30
N MET A 61 3.78 11.92 -8.23
CA MET A 61 2.64 12.70 -8.72
C MET A 61 1.69 13.08 -7.57
N PHE A 62 1.36 12.14 -6.71
CA PHE A 62 0.56 12.40 -5.52
C PHE A 62 1.23 13.44 -4.62
N GLY A 63 2.50 13.25 -4.28
CA GLY A 63 3.25 14.17 -3.43
C GLY A 63 3.30 15.60 -3.99
N LEU A 64 3.49 15.75 -5.30
CA LEU A 64 3.45 17.06 -5.97
C LEU A 64 2.04 17.67 -5.92
N GLY A 65 1.00 16.85 -6.07
CA GLY A 65 -0.40 17.29 -6.04
C GLY A 65 -0.83 17.88 -4.69
N ILE A 66 -0.22 17.41 -3.59
CA ILE A 66 -0.47 17.92 -2.23
C ILE A 66 0.61 18.88 -1.73
N GLY A 67 1.48 19.37 -2.59
CA GLY A 67 2.57 20.28 -2.22
C GLY A 67 3.58 19.68 -1.23
N ALA A 68 3.69 18.35 -1.16
CA ALA A 68 4.57 17.67 -0.23
C ALA A 68 6.04 17.67 -0.68
N GLN A 69 6.93 17.48 0.28
CA GLN A 69 8.34 17.26 0.00
C GLN A 69 8.55 15.85 -0.59
N ILE A 70 9.23 15.77 -1.73
CA ILE A 70 9.60 14.49 -2.33
C ILE A 70 10.97 14.05 -1.81
N GLY A 71 11.03 12.83 -1.29
CA GLY A 71 12.27 12.22 -0.80
C GLY A 71 13.27 12.00 -1.95
N LYS A 72 14.47 12.59 -1.84
CA LYS A 72 15.57 12.33 -2.79
C LYS A 72 16.13 10.91 -2.67
N ARG A 73 15.93 10.31 -1.53
CA ARG A 73 16.25 8.94 -1.17
C ARG A 73 15.08 8.39 -0.39
N SER A 74 14.67 7.17 -0.69
CA SER A 74 13.69 6.44 0.10
C SER A 74 14.18 5.02 0.35
N VAL A 75 13.73 4.43 1.46
CA VAL A 75 14.16 3.11 1.89
C VAL A 75 12.92 2.26 2.16
N PHE A 76 12.98 1.00 1.74
CA PHE A 76 11.98 0.00 2.08
C PHE A 76 12.48 -0.86 3.24
N ASP A 77 11.60 -1.08 4.19
CA ASP A 77 11.77 -1.95 5.34
C ASP A 77 10.85 -3.16 5.23
N ARG A 78 11.02 -4.14 6.12
CA ARG A 78 10.14 -5.29 6.25
C ARG A 78 9.34 -5.19 7.54
N LYS A 79 8.01 -5.11 7.40
CA LYS A 79 7.06 -5.21 8.50
C LYS A 79 6.69 -6.68 8.66
N ASN A 80 7.26 -7.35 9.65
CA ASN A 80 7.06 -8.78 9.87
C ASN A 80 5.78 -9.04 10.65
N TYR A 81 4.88 -9.82 10.09
CA TYR A 81 3.69 -10.35 10.74
C TYR A 81 3.17 -11.58 9.98
N PHE A 82 2.35 -12.40 10.64
CA PHE A 82 1.91 -13.68 10.08
C PHE A 82 0.39 -13.71 9.95
N TYR A 83 -0.06 -13.68 8.70
CA TYR A 83 -1.46 -13.87 8.33
C TYR A 83 -1.55 -14.80 7.12
N PRO A 84 -2.64 -15.59 6.98
CA PRO A 84 -2.80 -16.51 5.86
C PRO A 84 -2.76 -15.81 4.48
N ASP A 85 -3.25 -14.58 4.39
CA ASP A 85 -3.26 -13.76 3.18
C ASP A 85 -1.92 -13.04 2.90
N LEU A 86 -0.94 -13.26 3.76
CA LEU A 86 0.44 -12.78 3.57
C LEU A 86 1.44 -13.94 3.74
N PRO A 87 1.52 -14.87 2.77
CA PRO A 87 2.30 -16.10 2.92
C PRO A 87 3.81 -15.86 3.08
N LYS A 88 4.31 -14.70 2.68
CA LYS A 88 5.70 -14.28 2.88
C LYS A 88 6.06 -14.10 4.37
N GLY A 89 5.08 -13.82 5.24
CA GLY A 89 5.30 -13.48 6.64
C GLY A 89 5.88 -12.07 6.86
N TYR A 90 5.98 -11.26 5.81
CA TYR A 90 6.37 -9.85 5.90
C TYR A 90 5.73 -9.03 4.77
N GLN A 91 5.54 -7.75 5.03
CA GLN A 91 5.14 -6.73 4.07
C GLN A 91 6.31 -5.78 3.85
N ILE A 92 6.61 -5.49 2.58
CA ILE A 92 7.60 -4.47 2.23
C ILE A 92 6.88 -3.12 2.27
N SER A 93 7.41 -2.20 3.07
CA SER A 93 6.83 -0.89 3.33
C SER A 93 7.94 0.14 3.55
N GLN A 94 7.61 1.40 3.70
CA GLN A 94 8.56 2.47 4.05
C GLN A 94 8.18 3.05 5.42
N PHE A 95 9.16 3.55 6.17
CA PHE A 95 8.91 4.16 7.47
C PHE A 95 9.71 5.45 7.70
N GLN A 96 11.03 5.35 7.88
CA GLN A 96 11.86 6.52 8.22
C GLN A 96 12.15 7.42 7.02
N ASP A 97 12.41 6.80 5.87
CA ASP A 97 12.75 7.50 4.62
C ASP A 97 11.62 7.27 3.57
N PRO A 98 10.41 7.84 3.76
CA PRO A 98 9.31 7.65 2.82
C PRO A 98 9.55 8.43 1.52
N ILE A 99 8.89 8.00 0.45
CA ILE A 99 8.98 8.69 -0.84
C ILE A 99 8.31 10.07 -0.82
N VAL A 100 7.25 10.24 -0.01
CA VAL A 100 6.52 11.49 0.16
C VAL A 100 6.63 11.91 1.62
N GLY A 101 7.22 13.05 1.87
CA GLY A 101 7.35 13.66 3.18
C GLY A 101 6.13 14.50 3.56
N SER A 102 6.33 15.49 4.43
CA SER A 102 5.25 16.34 4.89
C SER A 102 4.67 17.19 3.78
N GLY A 103 3.37 17.41 3.85
CA GLY A 103 2.61 18.25 2.93
C GLY A 103 1.35 18.78 3.58
N THR A 104 0.59 19.57 2.82
CA THR A 104 -0.69 20.12 3.26
C THR A 104 -1.71 19.98 2.14
N PHE A 105 -2.88 19.51 2.49
CA PHE A 105 -3.99 19.34 1.57
C PHE A 105 -5.17 20.21 2.04
N GLU A 106 -5.64 21.09 1.18
CA GLU A 106 -6.82 21.93 1.46
C GLU A 106 -8.11 21.14 1.13
N ILE A 107 -9.04 21.12 2.05
CA ILE A 107 -10.39 20.59 1.85
C ILE A 107 -11.42 21.71 1.92
N GLN A 108 -12.51 21.58 1.15
CA GLN A 108 -13.68 22.42 1.25
C GLN A 108 -14.69 21.79 2.21
N LEU A 109 -15.17 22.57 3.17
CA LEU A 109 -16.19 22.16 4.12
C LEU A 109 -17.62 22.42 3.55
N GLU A 110 -18.63 21.84 4.20
CA GLU A 110 -20.03 21.96 3.77
C GLU A 110 -20.55 23.42 3.78
N ASP A 111 -20.02 24.26 4.63
CA ASP A 111 -20.34 25.69 4.73
C ASP A 111 -19.64 26.55 3.66
N GLY A 112 -18.85 25.94 2.79
CA GLY A 112 -18.08 26.61 1.74
C GLY A 112 -16.74 27.18 2.19
N SER A 113 -16.41 27.10 3.47
CA SER A 113 -15.07 27.46 3.97
C SER A 113 -14.05 26.40 3.59
N THR A 114 -12.76 26.75 3.67
CA THR A 114 -11.65 25.83 3.43
C THR A 114 -10.88 25.54 4.70
N ARG A 115 -10.27 24.35 4.75
CA ARG A 115 -9.42 23.95 5.86
C ARG A 115 -8.22 23.16 5.36
N ASP A 116 -7.06 23.52 5.86
CA ASP A 116 -5.83 22.79 5.63
C ASP A 116 -5.71 21.56 6.51
N ILE A 117 -5.44 20.43 5.90
CA ILE A 117 -5.13 19.17 6.56
C ILE A 117 -3.65 18.86 6.37
N GLY A 118 -2.91 18.81 7.48
CA GLY A 118 -1.51 18.43 7.47
C GLY A 118 -1.34 16.94 7.20
N ILE A 119 -0.48 16.59 6.25
CA ILE A 119 -0.06 15.24 5.96
C ILE A 119 1.35 15.06 6.49
N THR A 120 1.55 14.11 7.38
CA THR A 120 2.87 13.82 7.95
C THR A 120 3.79 13.17 6.92
N ARG A 121 3.26 12.19 6.19
CA ARG A 121 3.95 11.46 5.12
C ARG A 121 2.97 10.63 4.32
N ALA A 122 3.36 10.23 3.13
CA ALA A 122 2.80 9.09 2.42
C ALA A 122 3.94 8.18 1.96
N HIS A 123 3.73 6.86 2.05
CA HIS A 123 4.76 5.89 1.76
C HIS A 123 4.25 4.77 0.86
N LEU A 124 5.14 4.21 0.07
CA LEU A 124 4.83 3.05 -0.76
C LEU A 124 4.90 1.78 0.07
N GLU A 125 3.93 0.90 -0.15
CA GLU A 125 3.94 -0.46 0.38
C GLU A 125 3.20 -1.43 -0.55
N GLU A 126 3.28 -2.70 -0.26
CA GLU A 126 2.51 -3.73 -0.94
C GLU A 126 1.24 -4.09 -0.16
N ASP A 127 0.15 -4.35 -0.88
CA ASP A 127 -1.08 -4.86 -0.27
C ASP A 127 -0.94 -6.33 0.11
N ALA A 128 -1.72 -6.79 1.08
CA ALA A 128 -1.90 -8.20 1.40
C ALA A 128 -2.89 -8.87 0.45
N GLY A 129 -2.95 -10.19 0.46
CA GLY A 129 -3.99 -10.95 -0.22
C GLY A 129 -5.38 -10.76 0.40
N LYS A 130 -6.34 -11.53 -0.04
CA LYS A 130 -7.70 -11.50 0.46
C LYS A 130 -8.05 -12.85 1.11
N SER A 131 -8.57 -12.82 2.33
CA SER A 131 -9.18 -13.99 2.97
C SER A 131 -10.64 -14.10 2.55
N LEU A 132 -11.05 -15.29 2.11
CA LEU A 132 -12.39 -15.62 1.64
C LEU A 132 -13.10 -16.44 2.72
N HIS A 133 -14.06 -15.85 3.40
CA HIS A 133 -14.71 -16.47 4.58
C HIS A 133 -16.07 -17.10 4.26
N GLU A 134 -16.71 -16.71 3.16
CA GLU A 134 -18.12 -16.95 2.94
C GLU A 134 -18.45 -18.28 2.23
N ASP A 135 -17.50 -18.85 1.48
CA ASP A 135 -17.75 -19.98 0.58
C ASP A 135 -17.22 -21.33 1.06
N PHE A 136 -16.60 -21.39 2.23
CA PHE A 136 -15.88 -22.60 2.69
C PHE A 136 -16.37 -23.02 4.07
N HIS A 137 -17.20 -24.05 4.14
CA HIS A 137 -17.71 -24.61 5.41
C HIS A 137 -16.57 -24.98 6.37
N GLY A 138 -16.30 -24.08 7.34
CA GLY A 138 -15.27 -24.29 8.37
C GLY A 138 -13.82 -24.10 7.88
N GLN A 139 -13.61 -23.59 6.68
CA GLN A 139 -12.30 -23.28 6.10
C GLN A 139 -12.25 -21.82 5.61
N THR A 140 -11.09 -21.29 5.44
CA THR A 140 -10.87 -19.97 4.84
C THR A 140 -10.08 -20.16 3.54
N GLY A 141 -10.64 -19.69 2.43
CA GLY A 141 -9.91 -19.58 1.16
C GLY A 141 -8.98 -18.37 1.18
N ILE A 142 -7.92 -18.41 0.38
CA ILE A 142 -6.98 -17.30 0.21
C ILE A 142 -6.89 -16.96 -1.27
N ASP A 143 -7.10 -15.68 -1.60
CA ASP A 143 -6.85 -15.12 -2.93
C ASP A 143 -5.66 -14.16 -2.86
N LEU A 144 -4.59 -14.49 -3.60
CA LEU A 144 -3.35 -13.74 -3.64
C LEU A 144 -3.28 -12.74 -4.81
N ASN A 145 -4.36 -12.56 -5.57
CA ASN A 145 -4.38 -11.60 -6.66
C ASN A 145 -4.08 -10.17 -6.17
N ARG A 146 -4.55 -9.80 -4.98
CA ARG A 146 -4.29 -8.48 -4.37
C ARG A 146 -2.90 -8.38 -3.76
N ALA A 147 -2.32 -9.48 -3.26
CA ALA A 147 -1.01 -9.48 -2.61
C ALA A 147 0.06 -8.88 -3.54
N GLY A 148 0.74 -7.83 -3.07
CA GLY A 148 1.73 -7.10 -3.85
C GLY A 148 1.18 -5.98 -4.73
N THR A 149 -0.13 -5.70 -4.72
CA THR A 149 -0.68 -4.49 -5.34
C THR A 149 -0.06 -3.26 -4.68
N PRO A 150 0.41 -2.26 -5.46
CA PRO A 150 1.03 -1.07 -4.86
C PRO A 150 0.01 -0.24 -4.08
N LEU A 151 0.35 0.09 -2.84
CA LEU A 151 -0.35 1.04 -1.98
C LEU A 151 0.48 2.29 -1.75
N LEU A 152 -0.21 3.41 -1.61
CA LEU A 152 0.32 4.67 -1.11
C LEU A 152 -0.52 5.14 0.07
#